data_39b4b2faf26516776fddaa59c7bf9098
#
_entry.id   39b4b2faf26516776fddaa59c7bf9098
#
_cell.length_a   1.000
_cell.length_b   1.000
_cell.length_c   1.000
_cell.angle_alpha   90.00
_cell.angle_beta   90.00
_cell.angle_gamma   90.00
#
_symmetry.space_group_name_H-M   'P 1'
#
loop_
_entity.id
_entity.type
_entity.pdbx_description
1 polymer ?
#
loop_
_entity_poly.entity_id
_entity_poly.type
_entity_poly.pdbx_seq_one_letter_code
_entity_poly.pdbx_strand_id
1 'polypeptide(L)'
;MTVFLLTACDKKDQMVKLAEMNLRQSVDYPKQPKILAVSEPDSAFGTHYFSRDEIKGMMTVMQKVTADIMARTGNMTKFDPNDHYVMDMAERQMQAMSEIRAMVRQGGNKGEWSGWKIKIDFQARSKDGIDYRAERWFFLNKEGNTIFRTFELPLPYKDK
;
A
#
# COMPACT_ATOMS: atom_id res chain seq x y z
N MET A 1 4.28 38.62 -10.65
CA MET A 1 3.20 37.61 -10.59
C MET A 1 3.79 36.20 -10.47
N THR A 2 4.48 35.88 -9.32
CA THR A 2 5.32 34.67 -9.18
C THR A 2 5.16 33.99 -7.80
N VAL A 3 4.04 34.19 -7.11
CA VAL A 3 3.87 33.70 -5.72
C VAL A 3 3.08 32.37 -5.64
N PHE A 4 2.39 31.94 -6.70
CA PHE A 4 1.48 30.78 -6.65
C PHE A 4 2.17 29.41 -6.81
N LEU A 5 3.38 29.33 -7.32
CA LEU A 5 4.06 28.04 -7.53
C LEU A 5 4.75 27.49 -6.26
N LEU A 6 5.20 28.34 -5.37
CA LEU A 6 5.89 27.94 -4.13
C LEU A 6 4.94 27.27 -3.13
N THR A 7 3.70 27.70 -3.05
CA THR A 7 2.71 27.16 -2.11
C THR A 7 2.22 25.75 -2.46
N ALA A 8 2.20 25.40 -3.76
CA ALA A 8 1.75 24.09 -4.22
C ALA A 8 2.80 23.00 -3.98
N CYS A 9 4.10 23.29 -4.14
CA CYS A 9 5.18 22.39 -3.80
C CYS A 9 5.21 22.10 -2.29
N ASP A 10 5.09 23.13 -1.47
CA ASP A 10 5.09 22.97 0.00
C ASP A 10 3.93 22.10 0.50
N LYS A 11 2.73 22.25 -0.10
CA LYS A 11 1.56 21.42 0.23
C LYS A 11 1.77 19.94 -0.12
N LYS A 12 2.36 19.64 -1.29
CA LYS A 12 2.65 18.26 -1.69
C LYS A 12 3.66 17.60 -0.74
N ASP A 13 4.70 18.34 -0.39
CA ASP A 13 5.73 17.88 0.55
C ASP A 13 5.16 17.61 1.95
N GLN A 14 4.22 18.44 2.40
CA GLN A 14 3.52 18.24 3.68
C GLN A 14 2.67 16.96 3.67
N MET A 15 1.96 16.66 2.58
CA MET A 15 1.18 15.44 2.42
C MET A 15 2.08 14.20 2.44
N VAL A 16 3.23 14.23 1.75
CA VAL A 16 4.21 13.15 1.76
C VAL A 16 4.76 12.92 3.16
N LYS A 17 5.18 13.97 3.85
CA LYS A 17 5.66 13.88 5.25
C LYS A 17 4.61 13.28 6.18
N LEU A 18 3.34 13.67 6.01
CA LEU A 18 2.25 13.11 6.81
C LEU A 18 2.07 11.60 6.56
N ALA A 19 2.15 11.15 5.30
CA ALA A 19 2.08 9.73 4.96
C ALA A 19 3.27 8.94 5.52
N GLU A 20 4.49 9.47 5.42
CA GLU A 20 5.69 8.85 5.98
C GLU A 20 5.63 8.76 7.51
N MET A 21 5.18 9.80 8.19
CA MET A 21 5.00 9.79 9.65
C MET A 21 3.98 8.73 10.07
N ASN A 22 2.85 8.64 9.37
CA ASN A 22 1.82 7.64 9.65
C ASN A 22 2.36 6.21 9.44
N LEU A 23 3.12 5.98 8.35
CA LEU A 23 3.78 4.71 8.12
C LEU A 23 4.69 4.32 9.30
N ARG A 24 5.57 5.22 9.72
CA ARG A 24 6.53 4.98 10.80
C ARG A 24 5.87 4.70 12.15
N GLN A 25 4.71 5.29 12.40
CA GLN A 25 3.95 5.09 13.64
C GLN A 25 3.15 3.79 13.64
N SER A 26 2.76 3.28 12.46
CA SER A 26 1.84 2.16 12.31
C SER A 26 2.50 0.83 11.94
N VAL A 27 3.79 0.82 11.66
CA VAL A 27 4.54 -0.41 11.39
C VAL A 27 4.94 -1.08 12.70
N ASP A 28 4.58 -2.35 12.83
CA ASP A 28 4.48 -3.14 14.06
C ASP A 28 5.76 -3.38 14.84
N TYR A 29 6.94 -3.05 14.37
CA TYR A 29 8.16 -3.44 15.06
C TYR A 29 9.16 -2.30 15.24
N PRO A 30 10.04 -2.38 16.29
CA PRO A 30 10.84 -1.24 16.78
C PRO A 30 11.85 -0.69 15.79
N LYS A 31 12.12 -1.39 14.70
CA LYS A 31 12.98 -0.87 13.64
C LYS A 31 12.15 -0.06 12.67
N GLN A 32 12.57 1.17 12.44
CA GLN A 32 12.00 2.05 11.43
C GLN A 32 11.86 1.32 10.09
N PRO A 33 10.71 1.43 9.38
CA PRO A 33 10.56 0.86 8.04
C PRO A 33 11.58 1.52 7.09
N LYS A 34 12.14 0.72 6.20
CA LYS A 34 12.99 1.21 5.13
C LYS A 34 12.10 1.63 3.96
N ILE A 35 11.93 2.92 3.76
CA ILE A 35 11.21 3.48 2.61
C ILE A 35 12.06 3.29 1.36
N LEU A 36 11.49 2.67 0.32
CA LEU A 36 12.12 2.40 -0.96
C LEU A 36 11.71 3.41 -2.03
N ALA A 37 10.43 3.77 -2.05
CA ALA A 37 9.89 4.76 -2.98
C ALA A 37 8.64 5.41 -2.38
N VAL A 38 8.41 6.66 -2.75
CA VAL A 38 7.20 7.42 -2.41
C VAL A 38 6.65 8.01 -3.71
N SER A 39 5.35 7.83 -3.97
CA SER A 39 4.72 8.48 -5.12
C SER A 39 4.45 9.96 -4.82
N GLU A 40 4.34 10.76 -5.86
CA GLU A 40 3.72 12.07 -5.71
C GLU A 40 2.25 11.93 -5.30
N PRO A 41 1.69 12.93 -4.58
CA PRO A 41 0.26 13.00 -4.34
C PRO A 41 -0.53 13.05 -5.65
N ASP A 42 -1.46 12.12 -5.81
CA ASP A 42 -2.38 12.02 -6.95
C ASP A 42 -3.82 12.19 -6.48
N SER A 43 -4.72 12.53 -7.40
CA SER A 43 -6.12 12.81 -7.10
C SER A 43 -6.90 11.52 -6.79
N ALA A 44 -7.71 11.56 -5.73
CA ALA A 44 -8.70 10.54 -5.40
C ALA A 44 -10.13 11.04 -5.68
N PHE A 45 -11.02 10.14 -6.09
CA PHE A 45 -12.37 10.52 -6.53
C PHE A 45 -13.45 9.69 -5.84
N GLY A 46 -14.21 10.32 -4.95
CA GLY A 46 -15.34 9.76 -4.25
C GLY A 46 -15.00 8.45 -3.53
N THR A 47 -15.84 7.43 -3.74
CA THR A 47 -15.60 6.07 -3.27
C THR A 47 -14.72 5.25 -4.22
N HIS A 48 -14.39 5.80 -5.40
CA HIS A 48 -13.45 5.20 -6.34
C HIS A 48 -12.02 5.59 -6.00
N TYR A 49 -11.44 4.86 -5.10
CA TYR A 49 -10.08 5.12 -4.66
C TYR A 49 -9.04 4.80 -5.75
N PHE A 50 -9.36 3.86 -6.68
CA PHE A 50 -8.42 3.36 -7.67
C PHE A 50 -8.89 3.57 -9.09
N SER A 51 -7.96 3.89 -9.99
CA SER A 51 -8.18 3.82 -11.42
C SER A 51 -8.21 2.35 -11.91
N ARG A 52 -8.68 2.11 -13.13
CA ARG A 52 -8.65 0.77 -13.74
C ARG A 52 -7.23 0.23 -13.88
N ASP A 53 -6.27 1.10 -14.22
CA ASP A 53 -4.87 0.71 -14.37
C ASP A 53 -4.22 0.38 -13.03
N GLU A 54 -4.56 1.11 -11.97
CA GLU A 54 -4.14 0.79 -10.62
C GLU A 54 -4.68 -0.56 -10.16
N ILE A 55 -5.96 -0.84 -10.38
CA ILE A 55 -6.56 -2.15 -10.07
C ILE A 55 -5.86 -3.27 -10.83
N LYS A 56 -5.61 -3.08 -12.13
CA LYS A 56 -4.88 -4.05 -12.96
C LYS A 56 -3.45 -4.26 -12.45
N GLY A 57 -2.78 -3.18 -12.05
CA GLY A 57 -1.45 -3.23 -11.44
C GLY A 57 -1.44 -4.04 -10.15
N MET A 58 -2.39 -3.78 -9.24
CA MET A 58 -2.54 -4.52 -7.98
C MET A 58 -2.80 -6.00 -8.22
N MET A 59 -3.69 -6.35 -9.17
CA MET A 59 -3.96 -7.75 -9.53
C MET A 59 -2.71 -8.45 -10.05
N THR A 60 -1.90 -7.77 -10.87
CA THR A 60 -0.63 -8.30 -11.35
C THR A 60 0.36 -8.56 -10.21
N VAL A 61 0.44 -7.65 -9.25
CA VAL A 61 1.28 -7.82 -8.05
C VAL A 61 0.81 -9.02 -7.23
N MET A 62 -0.50 -9.14 -6.98
CA MET A 62 -1.06 -10.27 -6.23
C MET A 62 -0.82 -11.61 -6.93
N GLN A 63 -0.86 -11.67 -8.26
CA GLN A 63 -0.47 -12.87 -9.01
C GLN A 63 1.01 -13.24 -8.79
N LYS A 64 1.90 -12.24 -8.72
CA LYS A 64 3.32 -12.48 -8.41
C LYS A 64 3.52 -13.00 -6.98
N VAL A 65 2.79 -12.47 -6.01
CA VAL A 65 2.81 -12.96 -4.61
C VAL A 65 2.31 -14.40 -4.56
N THR A 66 1.21 -14.71 -5.24
CA THR A 66 0.71 -16.10 -5.34
C THR A 66 1.74 -17.02 -5.98
N ALA A 67 2.39 -16.59 -7.06
CA ALA A 67 3.43 -17.38 -7.72
C ALA A 67 4.64 -17.63 -6.80
N ASP A 68 5.05 -16.65 -5.99
CA ASP A 68 6.11 -16.80 -5.00
C ASP A 68 5.76 -17.84 -3.92
N ILE A 69 4.55 -17.75 -3.36
CA ILE A 69 4.02 -18.72 -2.40
C ILE A 69 3.99 -20.13 -3.02
N MET A 70 3.47 -20.26 -4.23
CA MET A 70 3.39 -21.56 -4.93
C MET A 70 4.78 -22.17 -5.21
N ALA A 71 5.74 -21.33 -5.61
CA ALA A 71 7.13 -21.79 -5.82
C ALA A 71 7.75 -22.29 -4.52
N ARG A 72 7.58 -21.56 -3.41
CA ARG A 72 8.12 -21.95 -2.08
C ARG A 72 7.49 -23.22 -1.52
N THR A 73 6.23 -23.44 -1.80
CA THR A 73 5.45 -24.60 -1.32
C THR A 73 5.44 -25.78 -2.29
N GLY A 74 6.20 -25.72 -3.39
CA GLY A 74 6.18 -26.75 -4.43
C GLY A 74 4.78 -27.02 -4.97
N ASN A 75 4.03 -25.96 -5.33
CA ASN A 75 2.61 -26.02 -5.71
C ASN A 75 1.73 -26.68 -4.61
N MET A 76 1.95 -26.29 -3.37
CA MET A 76 1.28 -26.80 -2.16
C MET A 76 1.60 -28.27 -1.79
N THR A 77 2.43 -28.98 -2.55
CA THR A 77 2.82 -30.36 -2.20
C THR A 77 3.80 -30.42 -1.04
N LYS A 78 4.52 -29.33 -0.79
CA LYS A 78 5.50 -29.16 0.30
C LYS A 78 5.09 -28.04 1.24
N PHE A 79 3.78 -27.84 1.42
CA PHE A 79 3.28 -26.82 2.33
C PHE A 79 3.65 -27.20 3.78
N ASP A 80 4.34 -26.27 4.45
CA ASP A 80 4.67 -26.34 5.87
C ASP A 80 3.94 -25.20 6.60
N PRO A 81 3.03 -25.51 7.53
CA PRO A 81 2.35 -24.49 8.33
C PRO A 81 3.30 -23.73 9.27
N ASN A 82 4.53 -24.21 9.47
CA ASN A 82 5.56 -23.53 10.24
C ASN A 82 6.43 -22.60 9.39
N ASP A 83 6.22 -22.55 8.07
CA ASP A 83 6.84 -21.54 7.23
C ASP A 83 6.14 -20.18 7.47
N HIS A 84 6.65 -19.46 8.47
CA HIS A 84 6.09 -18.18 8.90
C HIS A 84 6.03 -17.13 7.79
N TYR A 85 6.99 -17.14 6.85
CA TYR A 85 6.96 -16.21 5.73
C TYR A 85 5.77 -16.49 4.80
N VAL A 86 5.56 -17.76 4.43
CA VAL A 86 4.43 -18.16 3.58
C VAL A 86 3.10 -17.83 4.23
N MET A 87 2.98 -18.09 5.53
CA MET A 87 1.77 -17.79 6.30
C MET A 87 1.50 -16.28 6.37
N ASP A 88 2.49 -15.47 6.71
CA ASP A 88 2.37 -14.01 6.79
C ASP A 88 2.00 -13.40 5.43
N MET A 89 2.65 -13.84 4.35
CA MET A 89 2.36 -13.36 3.00
C MET A 89 0.95 -13.74 2.54
N ALA A 90 0.49 -14.96 2.83
CA ALA A 90 -0.86 -15.41 2.50
C ALA A 90 -1.92 -14.60 3.27
N GLU A 91 -1.70 -14.33 4.55
CA GLU A 91 -2.61 -13.53 5.37
C GLU A 91 -2.70 -12.08 4.85
N ARG A 92 -1.56 -11.44 4.61
CA ARG A 92 -1.51 -10.07 4.03
C ARG A 92 -2.20 -10.00 2.68
N GLN A 93 -2.03 -11.02 1.84
CA GLN A 93 -2.68 -11.10 0.53
C GLN A 93 -4.20 -11.26 0.66
N MET A 94 -4.68 -12.10 1.57
CA MET A 94 -6.12 -12.25 1.82
C MET A 94 -6.74 -10.96 2.32
N GLN A 95 -6.08 -10.27 3.24
CA GLN A 95 -6.51 -8.98 3.76
C GLN A 95 -6.57 -7.95 2.62
N ALA A 96 -5.50 -7.81 1.84
CA ALA A 96 -5.46 -6.90 0.69
C ALA A 96 -6.60 -7.17 -0.31
N MET A 97 -6.85 -8.44 -0.64
CA MET A 97 -7.95 -8.82 -1.54
C MET A 97 -9.33 -8.45 -0.97
N SER A 98 -9.52 -8.65 0.32
CA SER A 98 -10.78 -8.28 1.00
C SER A 98 -11.01 -6.76 0.93
N GLU A 99 -9.99 -5.98 1.23
CA GLU A 99 -10.06 -4.53 1.20
C GLU A 99 -10.27 -3.98 -0.23
N ILE A 100 -9.54 -4.49 -1.22
CA ILE A 100 -9.75 -4.11 -2.64
C ILE A 100 -11.18 -4.41 -3.07
N ARG A 101 -11.70 -5.60 -2.75
CA ARG A 101 -13.10 -5.95 -3.10
C ARG A 101 -14.10 -5.01 -2.45
N ALA A 102 -13.89 -4.63 -1.19
CA ALA A 102 -14.76 -3.69 -0.48
C ALA A 102 -14.71 -2.30 -1.14
N MET A 103 -13.51 -1.81 -1.49
CA MET A 103 -13.31 -0.51 -2.10
C MET A 103 -13.83 -0.46 -3.56
N VAL A 104 -13.71 -1.54 -4.32
CA VAL A 104 -14.22 -1.64 -5.70
C VAL A 104 -15.74 -1.78 -5.74
N ARG A 105 -16.36 -2.51 -4.79
CA ARG A 105 -17.84 -2.67 -4.72
C ARG A 105 -18.56 -1.36 -4.42
N GLN A 106 -17.92 -0.44 -3.72
CA GLN A 106 -18.48 0.89 -3.44
C GLN A 106 -18.46 1.80 -4.68
N GLY A 107 -17.82 1.34 -5.76
CA GLY A 107 -17.57 2.10 -6.94
C GLY A 107 -18.64 1.97 -8.01
N GLY A 108 -19.51 2.96 -8.12
CA GLY A 108 -20.25 3.28 -9.33
C GLY A 108 -19.41 4.11 -10.31
N ASN A 109 -19.93 5.16 -10.89
CA ASN A 109 -19.22 6.09 -11.76
C ASN A 109 -18.14 6.88 -10.98
N LYS A 110 -17.11 7.35 -11.67
CA LYS A 110 -16.06 8.21 -11.13
C LYS A 110 -16.71 9.40 -10.40
N GLY A 111 -16.70 9.37 -9.07
CA GLY A 111 -17.31 10.38 -8.22
C GLY A 111 -16.58 11.73 -8.29
N GLU A 112 -17.06 12.69 -7.52
CA GLU A 112 -16.37 13.97 -7.36
C GLU A 112 -15.01 13.79 -6.71
N TRP A 113 -14.08 14.69 -6.99
CA TRP A 113 -12.78 14.72 -6.33
C TRP A 113 -12.95 14.79 -4.81
N SER A 114 -12.39 13.80 -4.11
CA SER A 114 -12.54 13.63 -2.67
C SER A 114 -11.27 13.97 -1.88
N GLY A 115 -10.14 14.06 -2.54
CA GLY A 115 -8.86 14.33 -1.90
C GLY A 115 -7.68 13.77 -2.68
N TRP A 116 -6.69 13.25 -1.94
CA TRP A 116 -5.41 12.83 -2.47
C TRP A 116 -5.10 11.39 -2.08
N LYS A 117 -4.28 10.73 -2.90
CA LYS A 117 -3.71 9.41 -2.61
C LYS A 117 -2.19 9.44 -2.78
N ILE A 118 -1.50 8.74 -1.91
CA ILE A 118 -0.03 8.59 -1.90
C ILE A 118 0.26 7.11 -1.69
N LYS A 119 1.29 6.61 -2.38
CA LYS A 119 1.81 5.25 -2.20
C LYS A 119 3.21 5.30 -1.63
N ILE A 120 3.49 4.43 -0.66
CA ILE A 120 4.83 4.23 -0.13
C ILE A 120 5.19 2.76 -0.25
N ASP A 121 6.23 2.45 -1.02
CA ASP A 121 6.88 1.15 -1.09
C ASP A 121 7.93 1.07 0.01
N PHE A 122 7.86 0.05 0.85
CA PHE A 122 8.73 -0.08 2.01
C PHE A 122 9.06 -1.53 2.35
N GLN A 123 10.15 -1.70 3.08
CA GLN A 123 10.52 -2.95 3.74
C GLN A 123 10.41 -2.75 5.25
N ALA A 124 9.92 -3.77 5.93
CA ALA A 124 9.81 -3.78 7.38
C ALA A 124 9.99 -5.20 7.91
N ARG A 125 9.97 -5.33 9.23
CA ARG A 125 9.94 -6.60 9.94
C ARG A 125 8.68 -6.68 10.78
N SER A 126 7.95 -7.79 10.71
CA SER A 126 6.78 -8.04 11.54
C SER A 126 7.16 -8.27 13.00
N LYS A 127 6.15 -8.27 13.91
CA LYS A 127 6.38 -8.60 15.33
C LYS A 127 6.94 -10.01 15.52
N ASP A 128 6.64 -10.94 14.61
CA ASP A 128 7.13 -12.31 14.63
C ASP A 128 8.52 -12.46 13.98
N GLY A 129 9.17 -11.33 13.67
CA GLY A 129 10.53 -11.31 13.12
C GLY A 129 10.62 -11.58 11.64
N ILE A 130 9.51 -11.58 10.89
CA ILE A 130 9.46 -11.84 9.46
C ILE A 130 9.76 -10.56 8.69
N ASP A 131 10.78 -10.60 7.83
CA ASP A 131 11.05 -9.51 6.90
C ASP A 131 10.06 -9.56 5.74
N TYR A 132 9.44 -8.44 5.43
CA TYR A 132 8.47 -8.31 4.36
C TYR A 132 8.61 -6.99 3.60
N ARG A 133 8.04 -6.94 2.39
CA ARG A 133 7.91 -5.74 1.57
C ARG A 133 6.43 -5.52 1.25
N ALA A 134 6.01 -4.27 1.33
CA ALA A 134 4.64 -3.89 1.01
C ALA A 134 4.58 -2.50 0.37
N GLU A 135 3.50 -2.24 -0.33
CA GLU A 135 3.12 -0.91 -0.79
C GLU A 135 1.90 -0.47 0.02
N ARG A 136 2.03 0.61 0.78
CA ARG A 136 0.91 1.19 1.52
C ARG A 136 0.37 2.41 0.81
N TRP A 137 -0.94 2.44 0.68
CA TRP A 137 -1.71 3.53 0.10
C TRP A 137 -2.31 4.36 1.23
N PHE A 138 -2.19 5.66 1.09
CA PHE A 138 -2.74 6.64 2.00
C PHE A 138 -3.74 7.51 1.26
N PHE A 139 -4.94 7.63 1.81
CA PHE A 139 -6.00 8.49 1.27
C PHE A 139 -6.20 9.67 2.21
N LEU A 140 -5.98 10.87 1.68
CA LEU A 140 -6.04 12.12 2.40
C LEU A 140 -7.25 12.93 1.96
N ASN A 141 -7.76 13.78 2.87
CA ASN A 141 -8.83 14.72 2.58
C ASN A 141 -8.40 15.76 1.51
N LYS A 142 -9.34 16.59 1.07
CA LYS A 142 -9.10 17.65 0.06
C LYS A 142 -8.03 18.64 0.49
N GLU A 143 -7.99 18.96 1.76
CA GLU A 143 -6.99 19.86 2.35
C GLU A 143 -5.60 19.23 2.39
N GLY A 144 -5.48 17.91 2.34
CA GLY A 144 -4.22 17.18 2.39
C GLY A 144 -3.60 17.12 3.79
N ASN A 145 -4.39 17.34 4.82
CA ASN A 145 -3.91 17.42 6.21
C ASN A 145 -4.40 16.28 7.11
N THR A 146 -5.24 15.38 6.60
CA THR A 146 -5.81 14.26 7.35
C THR A 146 -5.82 13.00 6.50
N ILE A 147 -5.23 11.92 7.02
CA ILE A 147 -5.34 10.57 6.45
C ILE A 147 -6.63 9.96 7.03
N PHE A 148 -7.59 9.64 6.16
CA PHE A 148 -8.86 9.03 6.57
C PHE A 148 -8.94 7.54 6.26
N ARG A 149 -8.05 7.03 5.40
CA ARG A 149 -7.98 5.61 5.06
C ARG A 149 -6.57 5.22 4.66
N THR A 150 -6.20 3.99 5.00
CA THR A 150 -4.99 3.34 4.50
C THR A 150 -5.34 1.95 3.97
N PHE A 151 -4.51 1.46 3.06
CA PHE A 151 -4.62 0.13 2.47
C PHE A 151 -3.21 -0.39 2.21
N GLU A 152 -2.97 -1.68 2.44
CA GLU A 152 -1.65 -2.27 2.24
C GLU A 152 -1.70 -3.43 1.24
N LEU A 153 -0.81 -3.40 0.26
CA LEU A 153 -0.61 -4.45 -0.74
C LEU A 153 0.74 -5.14 -0.47
N PRO A 154 0.76 -6.44 -0.18
CA PRO A 154 2.03 -7.17 -0.06
C PRO A 154 2.76 -7.22 -1.40
N LEU A 155 4.08 -7.11 -1.35
CA LEU A 155 4.97 -7.24 -2.50
C LEU A 155 5.88 -8.45 -2.29
N PRO A 156 6.31 -9.14 -3.38
CA PRO A 156 7.30 -10.21 -3.25
C PRO A 156 8.57 -9.68 -2.60
N TYR A 157 9.01 -10.35 -1.54
CA TYR A 157 10.26 -10.05 -0.85
C TYR A 157 11.32 -11.03 -1.35
N LYS A 158 12.39 -10.49 -1.95
CA LYS A 158 13.56 -11.29 -2.34
C LYS A 158 14.65 -10.99 -1.34
N ASP A 159 15.03 -11.99 -0.57
CA ASP A 159 16.31 -11.98 0.11
C ASP A 159 17.42 -11.85 -0.93
N LYS A 160 18.35 -10.94 -0.71
CA LYS A 160 19.54 -10.79 -1.56
C LYS A 160 20.55 -11.86 -1.23
#